data_75e156d9c512c34d870fcf377b18ff14
#
_entry.id   75e156d9c512c34d870fcf377b18ff14
#
_cell.length_a   1.000
_cell.length_b   1.000
_cell.length_c   1.000
_cell.angle_alpha   90.00
_cell.angle_beta   90.00
_cell.angle_gamma   90.00
#
_symmetry.space_group_name_H-M   'P 1'
#
loop_
_entity.id
_entity.type
_entity.pdbx_description
1 polymer ?
#
loop_
_entity_poly.entity_id
_entity_poly.type
_entity_poly.pdbx_seq_one_letter_code
_entity_poly.pdbx_strand_id
1 'polypeptide(L)'
;MTTADLLCAARAVKPAAAALSTAEKNRLLEAMAQALLDHADNILAANAADVEAARGVIAPVMIDRLSLSPARVESMAEGMRAVAALPDPVGELLSETARSNGLVIRKVRVPMGVIAIIYESRPNVTADAAALCLKSGNVCVLRGGKESIRSNTAVVAALRAGLEHCGAPGTLVNLVEDTSRASAAHLMEARGFVDLLIPRGGKGLIRACVDSAKVPCIETGTGICHIYVDAAADLQKALDIVYNAKTSRPSVCNAAEVCLVHRDVAEAFLPALAARLAGKQVELRLCPRAAAVIPGTPAGPEDFDTEFLDYILAVKVVDSVQDAAAHIAAHSTGHSEAIVTEDAAAADAFCAAVDSAAVYVNASTRFTDGGEFGLGCEMGISTQKLGARGLRFPVNQKAPGPARQAFAAAVRIPLFPRCRRTGWLSGARRRK
;
A
#
# COMPACT_ATOMS: atom_id res chain seq x y z
N MET A 1 23.01 16.14 -10.66
CA MET A 1 21.79 17.00 -10.79
C MET A 1 21.32 17.31 -9.38
N THR A 2 21.05 18.58 -9.06
CA THR A 2 20.49 18.92 -7.74
C THR A 2 19.03 18.48 -7.65
N THR A 3 18.48 18.33 -6.42
CA THR A 3 17.05 18.04 -6.23
C THR A 3 16.16 19.10 -6.89
N ALA A 4 16.57 20.37 -6.88
CA ALA A 4 15.84 21.46 -7.52
C ALA A 4 15.79 21.31 -9.05
N ASP A 5 16.94 20.99 -9.68
CA ASP A 5 17.00 20.78 -11.14
C ASP A 5 16.13 19.60 -11.56
N LEU A 6 16.14 18.51 -10.77
CA LEU A 6 15.33 17.33 -10.99
C LEU A 6 13.83 17.66 -10.90
N LEU A 7 13.42 18.45 -9.92
CA LEU A 7 12.03 18.88 -9.77
C LEU A 7 11.61 19.80 -10.93
N CYS A 8 12.47 20.67 -11.42
CA CYS A 8 12.23 21.49 -12.61
C CYS A 8 11.99 20.59 -13.85
N ALA A 9 12.86 19.58 -14.05
CA ALA A 9 12.73 18.63 -15.17
C ALA A 9 11.44 17.80 -15.07
N ALA A 10 11.12 17.29 -13.89
CA ALA A 10 9.87 16.56 -13.64
C ALA A 10 8.63 17.41 -13.92
N ARG A 11 8.64 18.66 -13.48
CA ARG A 11 7.54 19.60 -13.76
C ARG A 11 7.40 19.92 -15.25
N ALA A 12 8.51 20.07 -15.96
CA ALA A 12 8.50 20.39 -17.40
C ALA A 12 7.87 19.27 -18.23
N VAL A 13 8.04 18.00 -17.86
CA VAL A 13 7.51 16.84 -18.58
C VAL A 13 6.07 16.49 -18.20
N LYS A 14 5.50 17.10 -17.15
CA LYS A 14 4.14 16.84 -16.65
C LYS A 14 3.05 16.95 -17.74
N PRO A 15 3.04 17.94 -18.65
CA PRO A 15 2.04 17.99 -19.72
C PRO A 15 2.14 16.81 -20.69
N ALA A 16 3.36 16.36 -21.01
CA ALA A 16 3.59 15.21 -21.89
C ALA A 16 3.09 13.91 -21.23
N ALA A 17 3.36 13.69 -19.94
CA ALA A 17 2.82 12.56 -19.20
C ALA A 17 1.30 12.51 -19.19
N ALA A 18 0.65 13.66 -18.98
CA ALA A 18 -0.81 13.77 -18.96
C ALA A 18 -1.47 13.59 -20.33
N ALA A 19 -0.73 13.79 -21.43
CA ALA A 19 -1.22 13.67 -22.79
C ALA A 19 -1.09 12.25 -23.36
N LEU A 20 -0.34 11.35 -22.71
CA LEU A 20 -0.16 9.97 -23.16
C LEU A 20 -1.49 9.24 -23.29
N SER A 21 -1.73 8.64 -24.43
CA SER A 21 -2.86 7.73 -24.65
C SER A 21 -2.67 6.42 -23.90
N THR A 22 -3.74 5.67 -23.70
CA THR A 22 -3.70 4.33 -23.09
C THR A 22 -2.72 3.40 -23.81
N ALA A 23 -2.71 3.43 -25.14
CA ALA A 23 -1.81 2.59 -25.96
C ALA A 23 -0.35 2.95 -25.75
N GLU A 24 -0.02 4.25 -25.69
CA GLU A 24 1.33 4.72 -25.41
C GLU A 24 1.79 4.34 -24.01
N LYS A 25 0.96 4.57 -22.98
CA LYS A 25 1.27 4.15 -21.61
C LYS A 25 1.55 2.65 -21.52
N ASN A 26 0.72 1.81 -22.15
CA ASN A 26 0.89 0.37 -22.13
C ASN A 26 2.18 -0.07 -22.83
N ARG A 27 2.49 0.53 -24.00
CA ARG A 27 3.75 0.28 -24.72
C ARG A 27 4.96 0.67 -23.88
N LEU A 28 4.92 1.82 -23.21
CA LEU A 28 6.00 2.28 -22.33
C LEU A 28 6.18 1.35 -21.12
N LEU A 29 5.10 0.91 -20.50
CA LEU A 29 5.14 -0.03 -19.38
C LEU A 29 5.75 -1.38 -19.78
N GLU A 30 5.39 -1.90 -20.95
CA GLU A 30 5.97 -3.15 -21.47
C GLU A 30 7.46 -3.00 -21.76
N ALA A 31 7.89 -1.88 -22.37
CA ALA A 31 9.29 -1.61 -22.62
C ALA A 31 10.10 -1.44 -21.33
N MET A 32 9.53 -0.80 -20.31
CA MET A 32 10.16 -0.68 -18.98
C MET A 32 10.26 -2.05 -18.30
N ALA A 33 9.23 -2.90 -18.40
CA ALA A 33 9.24 -4.26 -17.86
C ALA A 33 10.32 -5.11 -18.53
N GLN A 34 10.41 -5.04 -19.85
CA GLN A 34 11.45 -5.77 -20.60
C GLN A 34 12.86 -5.26 -20.23
N ALA A 35 13.03 -3.96 -20.11
CA ALA A 35 14.32 -3.36 -19.73
C ALA A 35 14.79 -3.79 -18.33
N LEU A 36 13.86 -4.03 -17.36
CA LEU A 36 14.23 -4.61 -16.07
C LEU A 36 14.85 -6.00 -16.22
N LEU A 37 14.32 -6.83 -17.11
CA LEU A 37 14.82 -8.18 -17.37
C LEU A 37 16.17 -8.11 -18.11
N ASP A 38 16.29 -7.26 -19.11
CA ASP A 38 17.51 -7.08 -19.90
C ASP A 38 18.69 -6.55 -19.06
N HIS A 39 18.39 -5.80 -18.00
CA HIS A 39 19.38 -5.23 -17.07
C HIS A 39 19.42 -5.97 -15.71
N ALA A 40 18.84 -7.16 -15.60
CA ALA A 40 18.71 -7.89 -14.33
C ALA A 40 20.06 -8.12 -13.64
N ASP A 41 21.10 -8.50 -14.38
CA ASP A 41 22.43 -8.74 -13.82
C ASP A 41 23.01 -7.48 -13.17
N ASN A 42 22.86 -6.32 -13.80
CA ASN A 42 23.34 -5.03 -13.27
C ASN A 42 22.55 -4.65 -11.98
N ILE A 43 21.23 -4.88 -11.99
CA ILE A 43 20.36 -4.62 -10.83
C ILE A 43 20.75 -5.53 -9.67
N LEU A 44 20.98 -6.82 -9.92
CA LEU A 44 21.35 -7.79 -8.90
C LEU A 44 22.75 -7.52 -8.34
N ALA A 45 23.71 -7.12 -9.17
CA ALA A 45 25.05 -6.73 -8.73
C ALA A 45 25.01 -5.48 -7.81
N ALA A 46 24.24 -4.46 -8.20
CA ALA A 46 24.03 -3.26 -7.39
C ALA A 46 23.34 -3.59 -6.06
N ASN A 47 22.36 -4.50 -6.09
CA ASN A 47 21.64 -4.94 -4.90
C ASN A 47 22.55 -5.74 -3.96
N ALA A 48 23.38 -6.64 -4.47
CA ALA A 48 24.34 -7.37 -3.65
C ALA A 48 25.28 -6.43 -2.89
N ALA A 49 25.73 -5.34 -3.52
CA ALA A 49 26.58 -4.34 -2.88
C ALA A 49 25.81 -3.55 -1.78
N ASP A 50 24.54 -3.24 -1.99
CA ASP A 50 23.70 -2.59 -0.97
C ASP A 50 23.44 -3.53 0.21
N VAL A 51 23.10 -4.81 -0.04
CA VAL A 51 22.87 -5.83 0.99
C VAL A 51 24.11 -6.03 1.84
N GLU A 52 25.29 -6.14 1.22
CA GLU A 52 26.54 -6.31 1.97
C GLU A 52 26.86 -5.09 2.83
N ALA A 53 26.66 -3.88 2.31
CA ALA A 53 26.85 -2.64 3.07
C ALA A 53 25.83 -2.47 4.22
N ALA A 54 24.68 -3.10 4.12
CA ALA A 54 23.60 -3.04 5.13
C ALA A 54 23.77 -4.09 6.25
N ARG A 55 24.60 -5.12 6.06
CA ARG A 55 24.84 -6.17 7.06
C ARG A 55 25.39 -5.57 8.36
N GLY A 56 24.76 -5.92 9.48
CA GLY A 56 25.12 -5.39 10.81
C GLY A 56 24.71 -3.93 11.06
N VAL A 57 24.13 -3.25 10.05
CA VAL A 57 23.65 -1.85 10.15
C VAL A 57 22.14 -1.80 10.34
N ILE A 58 21.41 -2.68 9.63
CA ILE A 58 19.94 -2.80 9.75
C ILE A 58 19.56 -4.17 10.28
N ALA A 59 18.34 -4.29 10.84
CA ALA A 59 17.84 -5.55 11.39
C ALA A 59 17.78 -6.66 10.30
N PRO A 60 18.06 -7.94 10.65
CA PRO A 60 18.05 -9.04 9.66
C PRO A 60 16.75 -9.14 8.85
N VAL A 61 15.60 -8.87 9.46
CA VAL A 61 14.30 -8.85 8.78
C VAL A 61 14.21 -7.75 7.71
N MET A 62 14.94 -6.66 7.87
CA MET A 62 15.02 -5.57 6.89
C MET A 62 15.96 -5.92 5.73
N ILE A 63 16.92 -6.82 5.94
CA ILE A 63 17.78 -7.36 4.86
C ILE A 63 16.93 -8.15 3.86
N ASP A 64 15.94 -8.94 4.31
CA ASP A 64 15.01 -9.62 3.37
C ASP A 64 14.22 -8.63 2.50
N ARG A 65 13.79 -7.51 3.09
CA ARG A 65 13.10 -6.45 2.32
C ARG A 65 14.00 -5.79 1.28
N LEU A 66 15.27 -5.61 1.60
CA LEU A 66 16.28 -4.99 0.74
C LEU A 66 16.71 -5.92 -0.39
N SER A 67 16.78 -7.23 -0.12
CA SER A 67 17.36 -8.21 -1.05
C SER A 67 16.49 -8.40 -2.29
N LEU A 68 17.13 -8.41 -3.46
CA LEU A 68 16.55 -8.84 -4.72
C LEU A 68 17.13 -10.21 -5.12
N SER A 69 16.32 -10.97 -5.85
CA SER A 69 16.72 -12.21 -6.52
C SER A 69 16.24 -12.15 -7.98
N PRO A 70 16.72 -13.03 -8.87
CA PRO A 70 16.19 -13.10 -10.23
C PRO A 70 14.67 -13.18 -10.27
N ALA A 71 14.06 -14.05 -9.44
CA ALA A 71 12.61 -14.17 -9.34
C ALA A 71 11.91 -12.88 -8.85
N ARG A 72 12.55 -12.09 -7.96
CA ARG A 72 12.01 -10.80 -7.52
C ARG A 72 12.08 -9.75 -8.63
N VAL A 73 13.13 -9.73 -9.45
CA VAL A 73 13.24 -8.83 -10.62
C VAL A 73 12.19 -9.22 -11.67
N GLU A 74 12.01 -10.52 -11.93
CA GLU A 74 10.95 -11.03 -12.81
C GLU A 74 9.56 -10.62 -12.30
N SER A 75 9.29 -10.79 -11.01
CA SER A 75 8.03 -10.34 -10.39
C SER A 75 7.80 -8.83 -10.52
N MET A 76 8.85 -7.99 -10.47
CA MET A 76 8.73 -6.55 -10.74
C MET A 76 8.28 -6.30 -12.19
N ALA A 77 8.87 -7.00 -13.16
CA ALA A 77 8.49 -6.88 -14.57
C ALA A 77 7.05 -7.36 -14.82
N GLU A 78 6.66 -8.50 -14.23
CA GLU A 78 5.29 -9.02 -14.30
C GLU A 78 4.28 -8.05 -13.68
N GLY A 79 4.62 -7.46 -12.54
CA GLY A 79 3.79 -6.42 -11.90
C GLY A 79 3.56 -5.23 -12.83
N MET A 80 4.58 -4.76 -13.56
CA MET A 80 4.43 -3.69 -14.55
C MET A 80 3.53 -4.09 -15.72
N ARG A 81 3.66 -5.34 -16.22
CA ARG A 81 2.78 -5.89 -17.26
C ARG A 81 1.32 -6.02 -16.77
N ALA A 82 1.13 -6.45 -15.54
CA ALA A 82 -0.19 -6.48 -14.93
C ALA A 82 -0.81 -5.08 -14.85
N VAL A 83 -0.04 -4.05 -14.47
CA VAL A 83 -0.49 -2.64 -14.50
C VAL A 83 -0.80 -2.17 -15.92
N ALA A 84 -0.02 -2.58 -16.93
CA ALA A 84 -0.31 -2.25 -18.33
C ALA A 84 -1.66 -2.82 -18.79
N ALA A 85 -2.03 -4.02 -18.32
CA ALA A 85 -3.29 -4.69 -18.65
C ALA A 85 -4.53 -4.05 -17.96
N LEU A 86 -4.34 -3.27 -16.89
CA LEU A 86 -5.45 -2.62 -16.20
C LEU A 86 -6.14 -1.57 -17.09
N PRO A 87 -7.44 -1.31 -16.88
CA PRO A 87 -8.12 -0.17 -17.49
C PRO A 87 -7.39 1.14 -17.19
N ASP A 88 -7.32 2.03 -18.18
CA ASP A 88 -6.75 3.36 -17.96
C ASP A 88 -7.69 4.20 -17.10
N PRO A 89 -7.24 4.69 -15.94
CA PRO A 89 -8.10 5.48 -15.08
C PRO A 89 -8.28 6.92 -15.56
N VAL A 90 -7.44 7.40 -16.49
CA VAL A 90 -7.51 8.79 -16.98
C VAL A 90 -8.67 8.95 -17.97
N GLY A 91 -9.53 9.93 -17.72
CA GLY A 91 -10.72 10.18 -18.52
C GLY A 91 -11.96 9.37 -18.12
N GLU A 92 -11.86 8.47 -17.13
CA GLU A 92 -13.03 7.75 -16.60
C GLU A 92 -14.12 8.74 -16.17
N LEU A 93 -15.33 8.56 -16.71
CA LEU A 93 -16.50 9.36 -16.39
C LEU A 93 -17.08 8.87 -15.04
N LEU A 94 -17.03 9.72 -14.02
CA LEU A 94 -17.54 9.40 -12.69
C LEU A 94 -19.01 9.77 -12.53
N SER A 95 -19.45 10.87 -13.14
CA SER A 95 -20.86 11.29 -13.19
C SER A 95 -21.07 12.29 -14.30
N GLU A 96 -22.30 12.29 -14.82
CA GLU A 96 -22.81 13.30 -15.74
C GLU A 96 -24.15 13.83 -15.23
N THR A 97 -24.33 15.14 -15.25
CA THR A 97 -25.55 15.78 -14.79
C THR A 97 -25.96 16.88 -15.76
N ALA A 98 -27.14 16.76 -16.35
CA ALA A 98 -27.75 17.83 -17.13
C ALA A 98 -28.50 18.78 -16.19
N ARG A 99 -28.29 20.09 -16.40
CA ARG A 99 -29.00 21.17 -15.67
C ARG A 99 -30.15 21.69 -16.51
N SER A 100 -31.14 22.29 -15.85
CA SER A 100 -32.32 22.87 -16.49
C SER A 100 -32.01 23.98 -17.52
N ASN A 101 -30.86 24.63 -17.39
CA ASN A 101 -30.37 25.66 -18.30
C ASN A 101 -29.58 25.10 -19.52
N GLY A 102 -29.59 23.76 -19.73
CA GLY A 102 -28.90 23.09 -20.83
C GLY A 102 -27.40 22.81 -20.57
N LEU A 103 -26.86 23.19 -19.42
CA LEU A 103 -25.47 22.88 -19.04
C LEU A 103 -25.33 21.38 -18.71
N VAL A 104 -24.35 20.72 -19.34
CA VAL A 104 -23.95 19.34 -19.01
C VAL A 104 -22.66 19.38 -18.20
N ILE A 105 -22.72 18.90 -16.96
CA ILE A 105 -21.59 18.81 -16.04
C ILE A 105 -21.06 17.38 -16.06
N ARG A 106 -19.81 17.20 -16.48
CA ARG A 106 -19.10 15.91 -16.45
C ARG A 106 -18.02 15.93 -15.39
N LYS A 107 -18.05 14.97 -14.49
CA LYS A 107 -16.99 14.71 -13.52
C LYS A 107 -16.12 13.57 -14.04
N VAL A 108 -14.88 13.85 -14.39
CA VAL A 108 -13.93 12.89 -14.95
C VAL A 108 -12.66 12.79 -14.11
N ARG A 109 -11.99 11.64 -14.16
CA ARG A 109 -10.67 11.47 -13.55
C ARG A 109 -9.61 12.14 -14.42
N VAL A 110 -8.64 12.79 -13.76
CA VAL A 110 -7.49 13.44 -14.42
C VAL A 110 -6.20 13.13 -13.64
N PRO A 111 -5.02 13.13 -14.29
CA PRO A 111 -3.75 12.97 -13.57
C PRO A 111 -3.57 14.02 -12.50
N MET A 112 -2.88 13.64 -11.43
CA MET A 112 -2.52 14.58 -10.35
C MET A 112 -1.38 15.50 -10.77
N GLY A 113 -0.37 14.93 -11.42
CA GLY A 113 0.79 15.66 -11.91
C GLY A 113 2.11 15.03 -11.54
N VAL A 114 2.91 15.68 -10.69
CA VAL A 114 4.17 15.15 -10.18
C VAL A 114 3.90 14.49 -8.83
N ILE A 115 4.20 13.19 -8.73
CA ILE A 115 4.05 12.41 -7.50
C ILE A 115 5.43 12.10 -6.96
N ALA A 116 5.72 12.57 -5.74
CA ALA A 116 6.93 12.24 -5.00
C ALA A 116 6.67 11.04 -4.08
N ILE A 117 7.56 10.05 -4.12
CA ILE A 117 7.51 8.88 -3.26
C ILE A 117 8.80 8.80 -2.45
N ILE A 118 8.68 8.89 -1.10
CA ILE A 118 9.81 8.73 -0.18
C ILE A 118 9.68 7.36 0.46
N TYR A 119 10.69 6.48 0.28
CA TYR A 119 10.59 5.09 0.73
C TYR A 119 11.91 4.56 1.31
N GLU A 120 11.82 3.47 2.09
CA GLU A 120 12.93 2.83 2.81
C GLU A 120 13.08 1.38 2.38
N SER A 121 14.32 0.88 2.30
CA SER A 121 14.71 -0.55 2.21
C SER A 121 13.87 -1.44 1.28
N ARG A 122 13.34 -0.91 0.18
CA ARG A 122 12.44 -1.65 -0.72
C ARG A 122 12.71 -1.31 -2.20
N PRO A 123 13.73 -1.89 -2.84
CA PRO A 123 14.05 -1.59 -4.24
C PRO A 123 12.90 -1.86 -5.22
N ASN A 124 12.03 -2.84 -4.94
CA ASN A 124 10.86 -3.12 -5.77
C ASN A 124 9.87 -1.95 -5.85
N VAL A 125 9.76 -1.13 -4.79
CA VAL A 125 8.88 0.06 -4.79
C VAL A 125 9.25 1.03 -5.91
N THR A 126 10.53 1.05 -6.32
CA THR A 126 11.00 1.87 -7.44
C THR A 126 10.25 1.56 -8.74
N ALA A 127 10.08 0.28 -9.06
CA ALA A 127 9.36 -0.17 -10.26
C ALA A 127 7.84 -0.01 -10.09
N ASP A 128 7.30 -0.44 -8.96
CA ASP A 128 5.86 -0.38 -8.66
C ASP A 128 5.33 1.06 -8.75
N ALA A 129 6.06 1.99 -8.10
CA ALA A 129 5.71 3.41 -8.11
C ALA A 129 5.80 4.03 -9.51
N ALA A 130 6.86 3.71 -10.27
CA ALA A 130 7.00 4.19 -11.64
C ALA A 130 5.86 3.69 -12.54
N ALA A 131 5.50 2.40 -12.44
CA ALA A 131 4.42 1.81 -13.22
C ALA A 131 3.07 2.48 -12.93
N LEU A 132 2.72 2.62 -11.67
CA LEU A 132 1.44 3.20 -11.26
C LEU A 132 1.35 4.70 -11.60
N CYS A 133 2.46 5.46 -11.46
CA CYS A 133 2.53 6.85 -11.87
C CYS A 133 2.31 6.99 -13.37
N LEU A 134 3.04 6.23 -14.19
CA LEU A 134 2.94 6.29 -15.64
C LEU A 134 1.55 5.89 -16.14
N LYS A 135 0.98 4.76 -15.63
CA LYS A 135 -0.37 4.31 -16.00
C LYS A 135 -1.44 5.36 -15.71
N SER A 136 -1.28 6.09 -14.61
CA SER A 136 -2.21 7.16 -14.20
C SER A 136 -1.86 8.54 -14.78
N GLY A 137 -0.91 8.61 -15.74
CA GLY A 137 -0.56 9.84 -16.45
C GLY A 137 0.23 10.85 -15.62
N ASN A 138 0.94 10.37 -14.61
CA ASN A 138 1.74 11.19 -13.70
C ASN A 138 3.24 11.03 -13.93
N VAL A 139 4.00 12.03 -13.52
CA VAL A 139 5.46 11.98 -13.42
C VAL A 139 5.85 11.45 -12.05
N CYS A 140 6.83 10.55 -12.00
CA CYS A 140 7.32 9.92 -10.79
C CYS A 140 8.62 10.56 -10.33
N VAL A 141 8.69 10.96 -9.05
CA VAL A 141 9.90 11.41 -8.37
C VAL A 141 10.14 10.51 -7.16
N LEU A 142 11.21 9.76 -7.21
CA LEU A 142 11.57 8.72 -6.25
C LEU A 142 12.67 9.22 -5.33
N ARG A 143 12.56 8.95 -4.03
CA ARG A 143 13.60 9.16 -3.03
C ARG A 143 13.69 7.94 -2.12
N GLY A 144 14.60 7.03 -2.43
CA GLY A 144 14.84 5.83 -1.64
C GLY A 144 15.74 6.06 -0.43
N GLY A 145 15.80 5.08 0.47
CA GLY A 145 16.73 5.06 1.60
C GLY A 145 18.19 4.93 1.14
N LYS A 146 19.11 5.38 2.01
CA LYS A 146 20.55 5.28 1.74
C LYS A 146 21.04 3.83 1.55
N GLU A 147 20.39 2.90 2.23
CA GLU A 147 20.69 1.47 2.22
C GLU A 147 20.34 0.78 0.90
N SER A 148 19.56 1.41 0.04
CA SER A 148 19.10 0.84 -1.24
C SER A 148 19.48 1.71 -2.45
N ILE A 149 20.36 2.69 -2.29
CA ILE A 149 20.58 3.71 -3.34
C ILE A 149 21.17 3.13 -4.62
N ARG A 150 22.12 2.18 -4.53
CA ARG A 150 22.70 1.55 -5.72
C ARG A 150 21.66 0.75 -6.48
N SER A 151 20.87 -0.05 -5.76
CA SER A 151 19.75 -0.82 -6.32
C SER A 151 18.75 0.09 -7.02
N ASN A 152 18.32 1.15 -6.34
CA ASN A 152 17.35 2.10 -6.88
C ASN A 152 17.87 2.81 -8.13
N THR A 153 19.16 3.19 -8.14
CA THR A 153 19.81 3.81 -9.30
C THR A 153 19.84 2.85 -10.49
N ALA A 154 20.20 1.57 -10.27
CA ALA A 154 20.21 0.56 -11.32
C ALA A 154 18.80 0.29 -11.89
N VAL A 155 17.79 0.18 -11.02
CA VAL A 155 16.40 0.01 -11.45
C VAL A 155 15.93 1.21 -12.25
N VAL A 156 16.12 2.45 -11.78
CA VAL A 156 15.71 3.66 -12.52
C VAL A 156 16.45 3.79 -13.86
N ALA A 157 17.72 3.42 -13.92
CA ALA A 157 18.46 3.41 -15.19
C ALA A 157 17.84 2.45 -16.21
N ALA A 158 17.46 1.24 -15.78
CA ALA A 158 16.76 0.26 -16.62
C ALA A 158 15.38 0.81 -17.08
N LEU A 159 14.59 1.37 -16.17
CA LEU A 159 13.27 1.94 -16.51
C LEU A 159 13.38 3.08 -17.53
N ARG A 160 14.38 3.98 -17.37
CA ARG A 160 14.65 5.06 -18.33
C ARG A 160 15.09 4.54 -19.68
N ALA A 161 15.94 3.51 -19.72
CA ALA A 161 16.35 2.87 -20.98
C ALA A 161 15.12 2.34 -21.74
N GLY A 162 14.17 1.72 -21.05
CA GLY A 162 12.89 1.27 -21.65
C GLY A 162 12.04 2.43 -22.18
N LEU A 163 11.93 3.55 -21.46
CA LEU A 163 11.25 4.76 -21.91
C LEU A 163 11.89 5.36 -23.16
N GLU A 164 13.22 5.54 -23.13
CA GLU A 164 14.00 6.15 -24.19
C GLU A 164 14.03 5.29 -25.46
N HIS A 165 14.06 3.95 -25.32
CA HIS A 165 13.89 3.02 -26.44
C HIS A 165 12.57 3.26 -27.21
N CYS A 166 11.52 3.66 -26.52
CA CYS A 166 10.25 4.02 -27.12
C CYS A 166 10.13 5.49 -27.54
N GLY A 167 11.21 6.29 -27.43
CA GLY A 167 11.21 7.72 -27.74
C GLY A 167 10.53 8.62 -26.72
N ALA A 168 10.26 8.09 -25.50
CA ALA A 168 9.68 8.87 -24.42
C ALA A 168 10.78 9.49 -23.52
N PRO A 169 10.51 10.66 -22.90
CA PRO A 169 11.49 11.28 -21.99
C PRO A 169 11.77 10.41 -20.77
N GLY A 170 13.06 10.11 -20.50
CA GLY A 170 13.49 9.41 -19.28
C GLY A 170 13.08 10.15 -18.00
N THR A 171 12.86 11.47 -18.08
CA THR A 171 12.39 12.31 -16.96
C THR A 171 10.93 12.07 -16.52
N LEU A 172 10.21 11.15 -17.16
CA LEU A 172 8.95 10.61 -16.62
C LEU A 172 9.18 9.85 -15.30
N VAL A 173 10.40 9.29 -15.12
CA VAL A 173 10.83 8.61 -13.88
C VAL A 173 12.11 9.26 -13.38
N ASN A 174 12.07 9.82 -12.19
CA ASN A 174 13.18 10.57 -11.59
C ASN A 174 13.60 9.97 -10.26
N LEU A 175 14.91 9.94 -9.97
CA LEU A 175 15.47 9.50 -8.69
C LEU A 175 16.29 10.63 -8.07
N VAL A 176 15.95 10.99 -6.83
CA VAL A 176 16.79 11.85 -5.99
C VAL A 176 17.90 10.99 -5.40
N GLU A 177 19.13 11.19 -5.87
CA GLU A 177 20.31 10.41 -5.44
C GLU A 177 20.86 10.89 -4.09
N ASP A 178 20.58 12.15 -3.72
CA ASP A 178 20.89 12.66 -2.39
C ASP A 178 20.04 11.97 -1.33
N THR A 179 20.68 11.12 -0.54
CA THR A 179 20.03 10.36 0.55
C THR A 179 20.01 11.10 1.89
N SER A 180 20.40 12.36 1.94
CA SER A 180 20.37 13.19 3.14
C SER A 180 18.93 13.45 3.60
N ARG A 181 18.74 13.78 4.88
CA ARG A 181 17.42 14.23 5.39
C ARG A 181 16.98 15.54 4.75
N ALA A 182 17.92 16.37 4.33
CA ALA A 182 17.63 17.66 3.68
C ALA A 182 16.92 17.45 2.33
N SER A 183 17.31 16.42 1.54
CA SER A 183 16.62 16.09 0.28
C SER A 183 15.17 15.68 0.49
N ALA A 184 14.89 14.90 1.53
CA ALA A 184 13.53 14.51 1.88
C ALA A 184 12.68 15.73 2.32
N ALA A 185 13.24 16.61 3.17
CA ALA A 185 12.59 17.85 3.57
C ALA A 185 12.30 18.75 2.35
N HIS A 186 13.23 18.84 1.41
CA HIS A 186 13.03 19.60 0.17
C HIS A 186 11.84 19.06 -0.65
N LEU A 187 11.66 17.73 -0.76
CA LEU A 187 10.49 17.17 -1.43
C LEU A 187 9.18 17.45 -0.67
N MET A 188 9.19 17.38 0.67
CA MET A 188 8.04 17.68 1.52
C MET A 188 7.59 19.13 1.37
N GLU A 189 8.51 20.04 1.08
CA GLU A 189 8.27 21.50 0.97
C GLU A 189 8.08 21.97 -0.48
N ALA A 190 8.26 21.12 -1.49
CA ALA A 190 8.33 21.46 -2.91
C ALA A 190 6.98 21.88 -3.52
N ARG A 191 6.28 22.86 -2.91
CA ARG A 191 5.03 23.42 -3.46
C ARG A 191 5.23 23.97 -4.86
N GLY A 192 4.29 23.68 -5.75
CA GLY A 192 4.34 24.09 -7.15
C GLY A 192 5.22 23.18 -8.04
N PHE A 193 5.99 22.27 -7.47
CA PHE A 193 6.74 21.22 -8.17
C PHE A 193 6.18 19.82 -7.92
N VAL A 194 5.83 19.51 -6.69
CA VAL A 194 5.21 18.25 -6.27
C VAL A 194 3.74 18.49 -6.04
N ASP A 195 2.89 17.67 -6.66
CA ASP A 195 1.43 17.75 -6.52
C ASP A 195 0.91 16.79 -5.43
N LEU A 196 1.65 15.70 -5.16
CA LEU A 196 1.34 14.71 -4.12
C LEU A 196 2.62 14.04 -3.60
N LEU A 197 2.68 13.86 -2.29
CA LEU A 197 3.72 13.09 -1.59
C LEU A 197 3.13 11.79 -1.05
N ILE A 198 3.85 10.67 -1.23
CA ILE A 198 3.49 9.35 -0.69
C ILE A 198 4.70 8.79 0.07
N PRO A 199 4.70 8.79 1.41
CA PRO A 199 5.74 8.12 2.19
C PRO A 199 5.51 6.61 2.24
N ARG A 200 6.59 5.82 2.21
CA ARG A 200 6.61 4.36 2.29
C ARG A 200 7.74 3.87 3.19
N GLY A 201 7.51 3.70 4.46
CA GLY A 201 8.53 3.30 5.42
C GLY A 201 7.97 3.05 6.80
N GLY A 202 8.83 3.09 7.80
CA GLY A 202 8.45 2.93 9.19
C GLY A 202 7.68 4.16 9.73
N LYS A 203 7.05 3.96 10.90
CA LYS A 203 6.23 4.97 11.61
C LYS A 203 6.91 6.35 11.70
N GLY A 204 8.24 6.38 11.91
CA GLY A 204 9.01 7.63 12.03
C GLY A 204 9.04 8.44 10.73
N LEU A 205 9.27 7.78 9.58
CA LEU A 205 9.24 8.46 8.27
C LEU A 205 7.84 8.96 7.92
N ILE A 206 6.83 8.10 8.11
CA ILE A 206 5.44 8.44 7.80
C ILE A 206 5.02 9.66 8.62
N ARG A 207 5.25 9.64 9.95
CA ARG A 207 4.94 10.75 10.83
C ARG A 207 5.68 12.03 10.44
N ALA A 208 6.99 11.94 10.16
CA ALA A 208 7.76 13.09 9.71
C ALA A 208 7.20 13.72 8.42
N CYS A 209 6.75 12.89 7.47
CA CYS A 209 6.11 13.39 6.24
C CYS A 209 4.76 14.05 6.53
N VAL A 210 3.91 13.42 7.34
CA VAL A 210 2.57 13.94 7.67
C VAL A 210 2.66 15.26 8.44
N ASP A 211 3.56 15.32 9.44
CA ASP A 211 3.71 16.50 10.30
C ASP A 211 4.39 17.67 9.59
N SER A 212 5.29 17.40 8.61
CA SER A 212 6.17 18.41 8.02
C SER A 212 5.85 18.77 6.57
N ALA A 213 5.06 17.96 5.85
CA ALA A 213 4.82 18.22 4.43
C ALA A 213 3.97 19.48 4.22
N LYS A 214 4.48 20.35 3.34
CA LYS A 214 3.75 21.54 2.82
C LYS A 214 3.02 21.25 1.51
N VAL A 215 3.22 20.04 0.96
CA VAL A 215 2.49 19.50 -0.19
C VAL A 215 1.45 18.47 0.29
N PRO A 216 0.38 18.22 -0.47
CA PRO A 216 -0.57 17.15 -0.14
C PRO A 216 0.16 15.82 0.09
N CYS A 217 -0.16 15.13 1.19
CA CYS A 217 0.49 13.88 1.57
C CYS A 217 -0.57 12.80 1.79
N ILE A 218 -0.36 11.60 1.21
CA ILE A 218 -1.16 10.42 1.53
C ILE A 218 -0.38 9.61 2.58
N GLU A 219 -0.96 9.51 3.77
CA GLU A 219 -0.42 8.69 4.84
C GLU A 219 -0.60 7.21 4.50
N THR A 220 0.51 6.47 4.42
CA THR A 220 0.48 5.01 4.42
C THR A 220 0.59 4.54 5.86
N GLY A 221 -0.33 3.67 6.32
CA GLY A 221 -0.38 3.26 7.72
C GLY A 221 0.72 2.25 8.09
N THR A 222 1.15 2.27 9.35
CA THR A 222 1.71 1.11 10.02
C THR A 222 0.58 0.11 10.27
N GLY A 223 0.89 -1.19 10.38
CA GLY A 223 -0.14 -2.23 10.46
C GLY A 223 -0.13 -2.96 11.80
N ILE A 224 -0.90 -2.51 12.78
CA ILE A 224 -1.21 -3.33 13.96
C ILE A 224 -2.48 -4.14 13.64
N CYS A 225 -2.30 -5.17 12.79
CA CYS A 225 -3.42 -5.95 12.29
C CYS A 225 -3.91 -6.98 13.31
N HIS A 226 -5.24 -7.08 13.47
CA HIS A 226 -5.88 -7.98 14.40
C HIS A 226 -6.61 -9.11 13.69
N ILE A 227 -6.58 -10.30 14.30
CA ILE A 227 -7.45 -11.42 13.92
C ILE A 227 -8.27 -11.81 15.13
N TYR A 228 -9.58 -11.76 15.02
CA TYR A 228 -10.50 -12.22 16.03
C TYR A 228 -11.03 -13.61 15.68
N VAL A 229 -10.81 -14.56 16.59
CA VAL A 229 -11.36 -15.92 16.54
C VAL A 229 -12.62 -15.96 17.41
N ASP A 230 -13.75 -16.05 16.75
CA ASP A 230 -15.07 -15.98 17.38
C ASP A 230 -15.48 -17.29 18.06
N ALA A 231 -16.53 -17.26 18.89
CA ALA A 231 -17.12 -18.43 19.53
C ALA A 231 -17.57 -19.51 18.53
N ALA A 232 -18.10 -19.07 17.37
CA ALA A 232 -18.56 -19.95 16.29
C ALA A 232 -17.48 -20.19 15.21
N ALA A 233 -16.20 -20.05 15.54
CA ALA A 233 -15.12 -20.27 14.57
C ALA A 233 -14.91 -21.75 14.28
N ASP A 234 -14.65 -22.08 13.00
CA ASP A 234 -13.94 -23.32 12.64
C ASP A 234 -12.47 -23.17 13.12
N LEU A 235 -12.10 -23.91 14.15
CA LEU A 235 -10.81 -23.77 14.80
C LEU A 235 -9.64 -24.18 13.87
N GLN A 236 -9.82 -25.15 12.97
CA GLN A 236 -8.78 -25.51 12.02
C GLN A 236 -8.54 -24.38 11.01
N LYS A 237 -9.60 -23.79 10.49
CA LYS A 237 -9.55 -22.62 9.62
C LYS A 237 -8.88 -21.44 10.34
N ALA A 238 -9.24 -21.20 11.62
CA ALA A 238 -8.62 -20.15 12.43
C ALA A 238 -7.11 -20.35 12.61
N LEU A 239 -6.67 -21.59 12.89
CA LEU A 239 -5.24 -21.94 12.96
C LEU A 239 -4.51 -21.63 11.67
N ASP A 240 -5.07 -22.01 10.51
CA ASP A 240 -4.46 -21.79 9.21
C ASP A 240 -4.36 -20.30 8.88
N ILE A 241 -5.42 -19.53 9.16
CA ILE A 241 -5.46 -18.08 8.94
C ILE A 241 -4.45 -17.36 9.82
N VAL A 242 -4.44 -17.60 11.14
CA VAL A 242 -3.50 -16.92 12.06
C VAL A 242 -2.06 -17.31 11.74
N TYR A 243 -1.79 -18.60 11.46
CA TYR A 243 -0.47 -19.06 11.06
C TYR A 243 0.00 -18.35 9.78
N ASN A 244 -0.81 -18.33 8.73
CA ASN A 244 -0.48 -17.62 7.50
C ASN A 244 -0.25 -16.13 7.75
N ALA A 245 -1.15 -15.48 8.47
CA ALA A 245 -1.10 -14.04 8.72
C ALA A 245 0.15 -13.61 9.49
N LYS A 246 0.64 -14.44 10.42
CA LYS A 246 1.85 -14.12 11.20
C LYS A 246 3.14 -14.61 10.56
N THR A 247 3.14 -15.78 9.89
CA THR A 247 4.40 -16.45 9.55
C THR A 247 4.80 -16.40 8.08
N SER A 248 3.89 -16.04 7.18
CA SER A 248 4.21 -15.96 5.75
C SER A 248 5.24 -14.86 5.45
N ARG A 249 5.11 -13.70 6.07
CA ARG A 249 6.07 -12.59 6.00
C ARG A 249 5.81 -11.62 7.16
N PRO A 250 6.44 -11.80 8.35
CA PRO A 250 6.12 -11.01 9.53
C PRO A 250 6.51 -9.53 9.41
N SER A 251 7.45 -9.20 8.51
CA SER A 251 8.01 -7.87 8.36
C SER A 251 7.18 -6.89 7.51
N VAL A 252 5.90 -7.18 7.23
CA VAL A 252 5.03 -6.33 6.40
C VAL A 252 3.82 -5.85 7.20
N CYS A 253 3.29 -4.68 6.81
CA CYS A 253 2.23 -3.97 7.54
C CYS A 253 0.89 -4.73 7.63
N ASN A 254 0.63 -5.72 6.77
CA ASN A 254 -0.58 -6.54 6.80
C ASN A 254 -0.36 -7.90 7.51
N ALA A 255 0.81 -8.14 8.12
CA ALA A 255 1.00 -9.28 9.01
C ALA A 255 0.21 -9.09 10.31
N ALA A 256 -0.33 -10.18 10.87
CA ALA A 256 -1.03 -10.09 12.14
C ALA A 256 -0.05 -9.77 13.29
N GLU A 257 -0.41 -8.80 14.11
CA GLU A 257 0.32 -8.44 15.31
C GLU A 257 -0.46 -8.83 16.57
N VAL A 258 -1.79 -8.93 16.47
CA VAL A 258 -2.66 -9.27 17.59
C VAL A 258 -3.65 -10.38 17.19
N CYS A 259 -3.78 -11.39 18.04
CA CYS A 259 -4.82 -12.41 17.97
C CYS A 259 -5.77 -12.25 19.15
N LEU A 260 -7.03 -11.92 18.86
CA LEU A 260 -8.12 -11.89 19.84
C LEU A 260 -8.87 -13.21 19.79
N VAL A 261 -9.13 -13.84 20.93
CA VAL A 261 -9.77 -15.16 21.00
C VAL A 261 -10.98 -15.08 21.91
N HIS A 262 -12.13 -15.52 21.43
CA HIS A 262 -13.33 -15.61 22.26
C HIS A 262 -13.11 -16.59 23.42
N ARG A 263 -13.57 -16.24 24.61
CA ARG A 263 -13.36 -17.03 25.84
C ARG A 263 -13.81 -18.49 25.70
N ASP A 264 -14.93 -18.75 25.01
CA ASP A 264 -15.55 -20.07 24.91
C ASP A 264 -14.74 -21.04 24.05
N VAL A 265 -13.84 -20.54 23.20
CA VAL A 265 -12.94 -21.38 22.38
C VAL A 265 -11.49 -21.30 22.80
N ALA A 266 -11.15 -20.46 23.79
CA ALA A 266 -9.77 -20.18 24.18
C ALA A 266 -9.03 -21.46 24.67
N GLU A 267 -9.67 -22.29 25.49
CA GLU A 267 -9.07 -23.53 26.02
C GLU A 267 -8.77 -24.57 24.93
N ALA A 268 -9.59 -24.62 23.87
CA ALA A 268 -9.38 -25.55 22.75
C ALA A 268 -8.41 -24.97 21.71
N PHE A 269 -8.50 -23.66 21.44
CA PHE A 269 -7.76 -23.03 20.37
C PHE A 269 -6.30 -22.67 20.73
N LEU A 270 -6.08 -22.08 21.91
CA LEU A 270 -4.77 -21.54 22.29
C LEU A 270 -3.66 -22.59 22.33
N PRO A 271 -3.86 -23.81 22.90
CA PRO A 271 -2.82 -24.84 22.89
C PRO A 271 -2.43 -25.27 21.47
N ALA A 272 -3.42 -25.41 20.57
CA ALA A 272 -3.18 -25.78 19.17
C ALA A 272 -2.45 -24.67 18.42
N LEU A 273 -2.81 -23.40 18.67
CA LEU A 273 -2.13 -22.21 18.11
C LEU A 273 -0.67 -22.16 18.56
N ALA A 274 -0.41 -22.31 19.85
CA ALA A 274 0.94 -22.28 20.41
C ALA A 274 1.83 -23.38 19.80
N ALA A 275 1.31 -24.61 19.75
CA ALA A 275 2.02 -25.74 19.14
C ALA A 275 2.35 -25.49 17.65
N ARG A 276 1.43 -24.92 16.89
CA ARG A 276 1.63 -24.64 15.47
C ARG A 276 2.65 -23.53 15.23
N LEU A 277 2.60 -22.44 16.03
CA LEU A 277 3.49 -21.29 15.92
C LEU A 277 4.91 -21.59 16.43
N ALA A 278 5.08 -22.55 17.35
CA ALA A 278 6.37 -23.00 17.85
C ALA A 278 7.32 -23.47 16.74
N GLY A 279 6.81 -24.09 15.68
CA GLY A 279 7.59 -24.50 14.50
C GLY A 279 8.26 -23.33 13.76
N LYS A 280 7.82 -22.10 13.98
CA LYS A 280 8.41 -20.85 13.44
C LYS A 280 9.03 -19.99 14.53
N GLN A 281 9.14 -20.51 15.75
CA GLN A 281 9.69 -19.81 16.90
C GLN A 281 9.00 -18.46 17.16
N VAL A 282 7.67 -18.39 16.95
CA VAL A 282 6.90 -17.17 17.22
C VAL A 282 6.80 -16.99 18.74
N GLU A 283 7.26 -15.85 19.24
CA GLU A 283 7.07 -15.44 20.64
C GLU A 283 5.62 -15.00 20.85
N LEU A 284 4.97 -15.55 21.88
CA LEU A 284 3.61 -15.20 22.25
C LEU A 284 3.62 -14.25 23.46
N ARG A 285 3.05 -13.05 23.29
CA ARG A 285 2.81 -12.04 24.33
C ARG A 285 1.39 -12.19 24.83
N LEU A 286 1.20 -12.71 26.04
CA LEU A 286 -0.07 -13.21 26.53
C LEU A 286 -0.73 -12.27 27.54
N CYS A 287 -2.00 -11.92 27.33
CA CYS A 287 -2.79 -11.34 28.40
C CYS A 287 -2.97 -12.35 29.57
N PRO A 288 -3.34 -11.91 30.80
CA PRO A 288 -3.45 -12.82 31.95
C PRO A 288 -4.37 -14.02 31.71
N ARG A 289 -5.48 -13.85 30.96
CA ARG A 289 -6.43 -14.94 30.67
C ARG A 289 -5.84 -15.97 29.68
N ALA A 290 -5.07 -15.51 28.69
CA ALA A 290 -4.37 -16.41 27.76
C ALA A 290 -3.20 -17.14 28.44
N ALA A 291 -2.47 -16.46 29.33
CA ALA A 291 -1.38 -17.04 30.12
C ALA A 291 -1.86 -18.12 31.12
N ALA A 292 -3.13 -18.11 31.50
CA ALA A 292 -3.73 -19.18 32.30
C ALA A 292 -3.94 -20.48 31.50
N VAL A 293 -3.94 -20.41 30.16
CA VAL A 293 -4.21 -21.57 29.28
C VAL A 293 -2.92 -22.10 28.64
N ILE A 294 -2.01 -21.22 28.22
CA ILE A 294 -0.75 -21.59 27.53
C ILE A 294 0.46 -20.86 28.13
N PRO A 295 1.66 -21.45 28.06
CA PRO A 295 2.90 -20.76 28.42
C PRO A 295 3.27 -19.70 27.37
N GLY A 296 3.85 -18.59 27.81
CA GLY A 296 4.35 -17.52 26.95
C GLY A 296 4.84 -16.34 27.79
N THR A 297 5.30 -15.29 27.13
CA THR A 297 5.72 -14.05 27.79
C THR A 297 4.48 -13.22 28.18
N PRO A 298 4.39 -12.73 29.44
CA PRO A 298 3.32 -11.82 29.81
C PRO A 298 3.32 -10.58 28.90
N ALA A 299 2.17 -10.21 28.37
CA ALA A 299 2.02 -8.99 27.56
C ALA A 299 2.24 -7.74 28.41
N GLY A 300 3.11 -6.85 27.95
CA GLY A 300 3.29 -5.53 28.51
C GLY A 300 2.19 -4.54 28.09
N PRO A 301 2.16 -3.34 28.65
CA PRO A 301 1.12 -2.36 28.37
C PRO A 301 1.10 -1.88 26.92
N GLU A 302 2.24 -1.89 26.24
CA GLU A 302 2.38 -1.40 24.84
C GLU A 302 2.34 -2.52 23.79
N ASP A 303 2.27 -3.80 24.19
CA ASP A 303 2.35 -4.92 23.25
C ASP A 303 1.16 -4.96 22.26
N PHE A 304 0.01 -4.43 22.67
CA PHE A 304 -1.16 -4.32 21.79
C PHE A 304 -1.15 -3.07 20.91
N ASP A 305 -0.23 -2.12 21.16
CA ASP A 305 -0.02 -0.88 20.40
C ASP A 305 1.27 -0.93 19.56
N THR A 306 1.87 -2.14 19.44
CA THR A 306 3.17 -2.34 18.79
C THR A 306 3.04 -3.10 17.48
N GLU A 307 3.57 -2.52 16.39
CA GLU A 307 3.86 -3.21 15.15
C GLU A 307 5.24 -3.89 15.31
N PHE A 308 5.25 -5.17 15.68
CA PHE A 308 6.48 -5.92 15.97
C PHE A 308 7.36 -6.12 14.75
N LEU A 309 6.73 -6.35 13.58
CA LEU A 309 7.43 -6.66 12.32
C LEU A 309 8.36 -7.88 12.40
N ASP A 310 8.11 -8.76 13.36
CA ASP A 310 8.91 -9.94 13.67
C ASP A 310 8.00 -11.12 14.04
N TYR A 311 8.59 -12.25 14.36
CA TYR A 311 7.92 -13.45 14.85
C TYR A 311 7.46 -13.28 16.30
N ILE A 312 6.67 -12.24 16.55
CA ILE A 312 6.04 -11.93 17.84
C ILE A 312 4.54 -11.72 17.61
N LEU A 313 3.69 -12.31 18.44
CA LEU A 313 2.23 -12.18 18.35
C LEU A 313 1.64 -11.92 19.73
N ALA A 314 0.94 -10.80 19.89
CA ALA A 314 0.18 -10.53 21.10
C ALA A 314 -1.14 -11.29 21.06
N VAL A 315 -1.54 -11.91 22.20
CA VAL A 315 -2.73 -12.74 22.31
C VAL A 315 -3.60 -12.27 23.46
N LYS A 316 -4.87 -12.01 23.19
CA LYS A 316 -5.83 -11.58 24.21
C LYS A 316 -7.15 -12.37 24.12
N VAL A 317 -7.65 -12.81 25.28
CA VAL A 317 -8.96 -13.42 25.39
C VAL A 317 -10.01 -12.34 25.64
N VAL A 318 -11.09 -12.35 24.85
CA VAL A 318 -12.21 -11.41 24.91
C VAL A 318 -13.54 -12.14 25.12
N ASP A 319 -14.58 -11.41 25.53
CA ASP A 319 -15.85 -12.03 25.91
C ASP A 319 -16.92 -12.00 24.81
N SER A 320 -16.71 -11.16 23.79
CA SER A 320 -17.68 -10.96 22.71
C SER A 320 -17.05 -10.33 21.46
N VAL A 321 -17.78 -10.32 20.34
CA VAL A 321 -17.42 -9.57 19.13
C VAL A 321 -17.36 -8.07 19.40
N GLN A 322 -18.19 -7.56 20.31
CA GLN A 322 -18.18 -6.16 20.72
C GLN A 322 -16.90 -5.78 21.47
N ASP A 323 -16.43 -6.65 22.37
CA ASP A 323 -15.17 -6.43 23.08
C ASP A 323 -13.97 -6.52 22.12
N ALA A 324 -14.02 -7.43 21.16
CA ALA A 324 -13.02 -7.51 20.10
C ALA A 324 -12.99 -6.21 19.27
N ALA A 325 -14.14 -5.71 18.84
CA ALA A 325 -14.25 -4.46 18.09
C ALA A 325 -13.78 -3.24 18.92
N ALA A 326 -14.13 -3.19 20.21
CA ALA A 326 -13.67 -2.14 21.13
C ALA A 326 -12.15 -2.18 21.30
N HIS A 327 -11.55 -3.36 21.45
CA HIS A 327 -10.11 -3.52 21.50
C HIS A 327 -9.45 -3.04 20.22
N ILE A 328 -9.96 -3.46 19.05
CA ILE A 328 -9.46 -3.02 17.75
C ILE A 328 -9.56 -1.50 17.62
N ALA A 329 -10.67 -0.90 18.02
CA ALA A 329 -10.83 0.55 17.97
C ALA A 329 -9.82 1.31 18.84
N ALA A 330 -9.37 0.71 19.95
CA ALA A 330 -8.41 1.31 20.87
C ALA A 330 -6.94 1.13 20.42
N HIS A 331 -6.60 0.00 19.81
CA HIS A 331 -5.21 -0.44 19.61
C HIS A 331 -4.81 -0.57 18.14
N SER A 332 -5.76 -0.76 17.21
CA SER A 332 -5.44 -0.88 15.79
C SER A 332 -5.05 0.45 15.16
N THR A 333 -4.18 0.39 14.18
CA THR A 333 -3.89 1.51 13.27
C THR A 333 -4.95 1.68 12.19
N GLY A 334 -5.99 0.85 12.14
CA GLY A 334 -7.04 0.87 11.11
C GLY A 334 -6.58 0.33 9.76
N HIS A 335 -5.59 -0.58 9.75
CA HIS A 335 -5.01 -1.13 8.52
C HIS A 335 -5.83 -2.33 8.00
N SER A 336 -5.74 -3.48 8.64
CA SER A 336 -6.38 -4.73 8.17
C SER A 336 -6.78 -5.61 9.34
N GLU A 337 -8.06 -5.95 9.41
CA GLU A 337 -8.63 -6.73 10.48
C GLU A 337 -9.39 -7.95 9.95
N ALA A 338 -9.42 -9.03 10.70
CA ALA A 338 -10.15 -10.22 10.30
C ALA A 338 -10.97 -10.79 11.47
N ILE A 339 -12.13 -11.34 11.14
CA ILE A 339 -12.89 -12.25 12.01
C ILE A 339 -12.89 -13.65 11.39
N VAL A 340 -12.71 -14.67 12.22
CA VAL A 340 -12.94 -16.06 11.82
C VAL A 340 -14.19 -16.55 12.56
N THR A 341 -15.26 -16.83 11.82
CA THR A 341 -16.54 -17.27 12.36
C THR A 341 -17.38 -17.96 11.29
N GLU A 342 -18.22 -18.91 11.69
CA GLU A 342 -19.27 -19.48 10.85
C GLU A 342 -20.66 -18.82 11.13
N ASP A 343 -20.72 -17.91 12.11
CA ASP A 343 -21.94 -17.12 12.39
C ASP A 343 -21.97 -15.84 11.52
N ALA A 344 -22.91 -15.78 10.60
CA ALA A 344 -23.10 -14.63 9.73
C ALA A 344 -23.48 -13.35 10.50
N ALA A 345 -24.19 -13.46 11.62
CA ALA A 345 -24.57 -12.30 12.43
C ALA A 345 -23.36 -11.70 13.15
N ALA A 346 -22.46 -12.54 13.68
CA ALA A 346 -21.18 -12.12 14.25
C ALA A 346 -20.28 -11.47 13.20
N ALA A 347 -20.20 -12.04 11.99
CA ALA A 347 -19.46 -11.48 10.87
C ALA A 347 -19.98 -10.09 10.47
N ASP A 348 -21.31 -9.93 10.35
CA ASP A 348 -21.96 -8.66 10.02
C ASP A 348 -21.71 -7.61 11.11
N ALA A 349 -21.84 -7.99 12.38
CA ALA A 349 -21.60 -7.11 13.52
C ALA A 349 -20.13 -6.63 13.55
N PHE A 350 -19.17 -7.53 13.34
CA PHE A 350 -17.76 -7.19 13.26
C PHE A 350 -17.47 -6.22 12.10
N CYS A 351 -17.95 -6.55 10.90
CA CYS A 351 -17.75 -5.69 9.71
C CYS A 351 -18.42 -4.32 9.84
N ALA A 352 -19.47 -4.20 10.64
CA ALA A 352 -20.14 -2.93 10.90
C ALA A 352 -19.40 -2.08 11.94
N ALA A 353 -18.81 -2.72 12.95
CA ALA A 353 -18.18 -2.05 14.08
C ALA A 353 -16.71 -1.68 13.80
N VAL A 354 -15.99 -2.48 13.00
CA VAL A 354 -14.56 -2.26 12.72
C VAL A 354 -14.38 -1.28 11.57
N ASP A 355 -13.74 -0.13 11.86
CA ASP A 355 -13.48 0.95 10.90
C ASP A 355 -12.03 0.93 10.42
N SER A 356 -11.63 -0.16 9.75
CA SER A 356 -10.30 -0.32 9.16
C SER A 356 -10.34 -0.25 7.64
N ALA A 357 -9.18 -0.01 7.01
CA ALA A 357 -9.06 0.07 5.56
C ALA A 357 -9.46 -1.25 4.89
N ALA A 358 -9.15 -2.39 5.51
CA ALA A 358 -9.61 -3.72 5.11
C ALA A 358 -10.24 -4.47 6.28
N VAL A 359 -11.38 -5.11 6.05
CA VAL A 359 -12.03 -5.99 7.03
C VAL A 359 -12.40 -7.30 6.33
N TYR A 360 -11.94 -8.41 6.89
CA TYR A 360 -12.08 -9.75 6.31
C TYR A 360 -12.96 -10.64 7.17
N VAL A 361 -13.67 -11.54 6.52
CA VAL A 361 -14.35 -12.67 7.14
C VAL A 361 -13.72 -13.94 6.59
N ASN A 362 -13.21 -14.80 7.49
CA ASN A 362 -12.60 -16.08 7.15
C ASN A 362 -11.45 -15.99 6.13
N ALA A 363 -10.64 -14.93 6.22
CA ALA A 363 -9.47 -14.74 5.38
C ALA A 363 -8.32 -14.08 6.17
N SER A 364 -7.10 -14.33 5.71
CA SER A 364 -5.89 -13.75 6.29
C SER A 364 -5.77 -12.25 5.96
N THR A 365 -5.27 -11.47 6.92
CA THR A 365 -4.93 -10.05 6.68
C THR A 365 -3.87 -9.87 5.59
N ARG A 366 -3.11 -10.92 5.25
CA ARG A 366 -2.13 -10.95 4.17
C ARG A 366 -2.73 -10.71 2.78
N PHE A 367 -4.04 -10.88 2.62
CA PHE A 367 -4.73 -10.55 1.37
C PHE A 367 -4.87 -9.05 1.11
N THR A 368 -4.48 -8.18 2.06
CA THR A 368 -4.41 -6.73 1.82
C THR A 368 -3.18 -6.38 0.98
N ASP A 369 -3.23 -6.73 -0.30
CA ASP A 369 -2.13 -6.60 -1.25
C ASP A 369 -2.67 -6.24 -2.64
N GLY A 370 -1.97 -5.36 -3.35
CA GLY A 370 -2.39 -4.90 -4.67
C GLY A 370 -2.44 -6.02 -5.72
N GLY A 371 -1.55 -7.00 -5.63
CA GLY A 371 -1.54 -8.18 -6.49
C GLY A 371 -2.75 -9.08 -6.22
N GLU A 372 -3.03 -9.38 -4.95
CA GLU A 372 -4.18 -10.18 -4.53
C GLU A 372 -5.52 -9.54 -4.92
N PHE A 373 -5.58 -8.21 -4.94
CA PHE A 373 -6.77 -7.45 -5.41
C PHE A 373 -6.86 -7.29 -6.92
N GLY A 374 -5.93 -7.87 -7.69
CA GLY A 374 -5.92 -7.76 -9.15
C GLY A 374 -5.56 -6.36 -9.65
N LEU A 375 -4.81 -5.58 -8.84
CA LEU A 375 -4.38 -4.22 -9.18
C LEU A 375 -2.93 -4.17 -9.71
N GLY A 376 -2.28 -5.33 -9.86
CA GLY A 376 -0.92 -5.49 -10.36
C GLY A 376 0.13 -5.09 -9.33
N CYS A 377 0.40 -3.80 -9.21
CA CYS A 377 1.35 -3.23 -8.25
C CYS A 377 0.64 -2.47 -7.12
N GLU A 378 1.39 -2.16 -6.07
CA GLU A 378 0.91 -1.42 -4.91
C GLU A 378 1.88 -0.30 -4.52
N MET A 379 1.36 0.92 -4.28
CA MET A 379 2.14 1.98 -3.63
C MET A 379 2.12 1.90 -2.11
N GLY A 380 1.08 1.36 -1.55
CA GLY A 380 0.88 1.19 -0.12
C GLY A 380 -0.58 1.18 0.28
N ILE A 381 -0.83 0.79 1.51
CA ILE A 381 -2.16 0.81 2.10
C ILE A 381 -2.27 2.07 2.96
N SER A 382 -3.28 2.90 2.69
CA SER A 382 -3.56 4.08 3.49
C SER A 382 -4.68 3.83 4.47
N THR A 383 -4.47 4.27 5.70
CA THR A 383 -5.47 4.26 6.75
C THR A 383 -6.25 5.59 6.83
N GLN A 384 -5.88 6.59 6.04
CA GLN A 384 -6.62 7.85 5.96
C GLN A 384 -8.03 7.64 5.44
N LYS A 385 -9.01 8.27 6.10
CA LYS A 385 -10.42 8.23 5.68
C LYS A 385 -10.70 9.07 4.44
N LEU A 386 -9.87 10.10 4.17
CA LEU A 386 -9.93 10.96 3.01
C LEU A 386 -8.86 10.53 2.00
N GLY A 387 -9.22 10.37 0.75
CA GLY A 387 -8.30 10.06 -0.36
C GLY A 387 -8.21 8.60 -0.70
N ALA A 388 -7.49 7.78 0.07
CA ALA A 388 -7.22 6.38 -0.27
C ALA A 388 -8.45 5.48 -0.22
N ARG A 389 -9.41 5.77 0.67
CA ARG A 389 -10.70 5.09 0.73
C ARG A 389 -11.68 5.59 -0.35
N GLY A 390 -11.22 6.48 -1.25
CA GLY A 390 -11.98 7.01 -2.37
C GLY A 390 -13.24 7.75 -1.96
N LEU A 391 -13.27 9.06 -2.20
CA LEU A 391 -14.48 9.86 -2.10
C LEU A 391 -15.52 9.43 -3.15
N ARG A 392 -16.15 8.30 -2.95
CA ARG A 392 -17.57 8.16 -3.24
C ARG A 392 -18.26 8.22 -1.90
N PHE A 393 -18.56 9.40 -1.37
CA PHE A 393 -19.31 9.64 -0.15
C PHE A 393 -19.23 8.53 0.93
N PRO A 394 -19.46 8.75 2.21
CA PRO A 394 -19.10 7.85 3.30
C PRO A 394 -19.95 6.57 3.32
N VAL A 395 -19.83 5.76 2.28
CA VAL A 395 -20.42 4.44 2.21
C VAL A 395 -19.36 3.49 1.68
N ASN A 396 -18.82 2.66 2.57
CA ASN A 396 -18.11 1.45 2.19
C ASN A 396 -19.05 0.67 1.26
N GLN A 397 -18.68 0.45 -0.01
CA GLN A 397 -19.46 -0.43 -0.87
C GLN A 397 -19.22 -1.86 -0.41
N LYS A 398 -20.16 -2.37 0.39
CA LYS A 398 -20.28 -3.79 0.68
C LYS A 398 -20.77 -4.48 -0.59
N ALA A 399 -19.98 -5.38 -1.15
CA ALA A 399 -20.43 -6.23 -2.24
C ALA A 399 -21.51 -7.20 -1.71
N PRO A 400 -22.68 -7.33 -2.36
CA PRO A 400 -23.66 -8.33 -2.00
C PRO A 400 -23.26 -9.71 -2.56
N GLY A 401 -23.10 -10.70 -1.70
CA GLY A 401 -22.83 -12.09 -2.11
C GLY A 401 -22.40 -12.96 -0.93
N PRO A 402 -22.45 -14.30 -1.04
CA PRO A 402 -22.14 -15.23 0.06
C PRO A 402 -20.65 -15.27 0.46
N ALA A 403 -19.79 -14.49 -0.17
CA ALA A 403 -18.47 -14.16 0.31
C ALA A 403 -18.36 -12.63 0.40
N ARG A 404 -18.76 -12.08 1.56
CA ARG A 404 -18.61 -10.65 1.83
C ARG A 404 -17.15 -10.34 2.11
N GLN A 405 -16.42 -9.98 1.06
CA GLN A 405 -15.11 -9.34 1.18
C GLN A 405 -15.34 -7.84 1.25
N ALA A 406 -15.01 -7.22 2.39
CA ALA A 406 -14.83 -5.79 2.43
C ALA A 406 -13.55 -5.47 1.66
N PHE A 407 -13.66 -4.84 0.51
CA PHE A 407 -12.48 -4.46 -0.28
C PHE A 407 -11.76 -3.30 0.39
N ALA A 408 -10.52 -3.55 0.83
CA ALA A 408 -9.59 -2.50 1.10
C ALA A 408 -9.31 -1.74 -0.19
N ALA A 409 -9.28 -0.43 -0.09
CA ALA A 409 -8.62 0.35 -1.11
C ALA A 409 -7.12 0.15 -0.98
N ALA A 410 -6.54 -0.84 -1.67
CA ALA A 410 -5.15 -0.68 -2.09
C ALA A 410 -5.04 0.74 -2.64
N VAL A 411 -3.97 1.48 -2.28
CA VAL A 411 -3.87 2.89 -2.69
C VAL A 411 -3.91 2.94 -4.22
N ARG A 412 -5.11 3.02 -4.76
CA ARG A 412 -5.27 3.61 -6.08
C ARG A 412 -4.73 5.02 -5.91
N ILE A 413 -3.76 5.42 -6.73
CA ILE A 413 -3.41 6.83 -6.80
C ILE A 413 -4.73 7.54 -7.04
N PRO A 414 -5.26 8.32 -6.10
CA PRO A 414 -6.54 8.94 -6.32
C PRO A 414 -6.36 9.96 -7.41
N LEU A 415 -6.92 9.68 -8.57
CA LEU A 415 -7.16 10.72 -9.54
C LEU A 415 -8.27 11.56 -8.94
N PHE A 416 -7.92 12.67 -8.31
CA PHE A 416 -8.93 13.61 -7.80
C PHE A 416 -9.77 14.09 -8.98
N PRO A 417 -11.10 14.01 -8.90
CA PRO A 417 -11.95 14.52 -9.95
C PRO A 417 -11.82 16.04 -9.99
N ARG A 418 -11.28 16.56 -11.09
CA ARG A 418 -11.39 17.98 -11.43
C ARG A 418 -12.67 18.19 -12.24
N CYS A 419 -13.45 19.20 -11.88
CA CYS A 419 -14.56 19.66 -12.69
C CYS A 419 -13.97 20.40 -13.90
N ARG A 420 -13.99 19.80 -15.09
CA ARG A 420 -13.74 20.55 -16.32
C ARG A 420 -15.02 21.30 -16.69
N ARG A 421 -14.97 22.62 -16.71
CA ARG A 421 -15.95 23.43 -17.45
C ARG A 421 -15.70 23.16 -18.93
N THR A 422 -16.54 22.38 -19.57
CA THR A 422 -16.55 22.32 -21.02
C THR A 422 -17.05 23.64 -21.57
N GLY A 423 -16.29 24.18 -22.52
CA GLY A 423 -16.45 25.54 -23.04
C GLY A 423 -17.85 25.88 -23.54
N TRP A 424 -18.11 27.14 -23.46
CA TRP A 424 -19.26 27.80 -24.06
C TRP A 424 -19.29 27.53 -25.57
N LEU A 425 -20.22 26.71 -26.02
CA LEU A 425 -20.66 26.78 -27.42
C LEU A 425 -21.69 27.90 -27.48
N SER A 426 -21.24 29.05 -27.93
CA SER A 426 -22.09 30.18 -28.30
C SER A 426 -22.88 29.84 -29.57
N GLY A 427 -24.07 29.33 -29.36
CA GLY A 427 -25.08 29.19 -30.42
C GLY A 427 -26.13 30.29 -30.30
N ALA A 428 -25.73 31.53 -30.46
CA ALA A 428 -26.67 32.63 -30.64
C ALA A 428 -27.19 32.60 -32.09
N ARG A 429 -28.26 31.88 -32.35
CA ARG A 429 -29.08 32.16 -33.51
C ARG A 429 -29.97 33.34 -33.21
N ARG A 430 -29.62 34.49 -33.78
CA ARG A 430 -30.56 35.60 -33.97
C ARG A 430 -31.75 35.09 -34.79
N ARG A 431 -32.93 35.17 -34.25
CA ARG A 431 -34.17 35.26 -35.03
C ARG A 431 -34.72 36.68 -34.85
N LYS A 432 -35.07 37.23 -36.05
CA LYS A 432 -35.80 38.49 -36.20
C LYS A 432 -37.11 38.50 -35.43
#